data_5f2ec7009e6550b917a128b809cd4c5e
#
_entry.id   5f2ec7009e6550b917a128b809cd4c5e
#
_cell.length_a   1.000
_cell.length_b   1.000
_cell.length_c   1.000
_cell.angle_alpha   90.00
_cell.angle_beta   90.00
_cell.angle_gamma   90.00
#
_symmetry.space_group_name_H-M   'P 1'
#
loop_
_entity.id
_entity.type
_entity.pdbx_description
1 polymer ?
#
loop_
_entity_poly.entity_id
_entity_poly.type
_entity_poly.pdbx_seq_one_letter_code
_entity_poly.pdbx_strand_id
1 'polypeptide(L)'
;MGNKSLRQARKAKNDEFYTQLSTIENEVRHYRKHFKGKTVYLNCDDPRESNFFHYFSYNFERLGLKKLIASCYKSQDFNLFSLHNVNEKAVWLEYTGEKDGGRVPTAEAIGVNHFKGDGDFRSEESIELLKQADIVCTNP
;
A
#
# COMPACT_ATOMS: atom_id res chain seq x y z
N MET A 1 -27.44 10.67 -20.58
CA MET A 1 -26.96 9.28 -20.70
C MET A 1 -25.56 9.08 -20.12
N GLY A 2 -24.61 9.97 -20.32
CA GLY A 2 -23.26 9.83 -19.75
C GLY A 2 -23.18 9.76 -18.23
N ASN A 3 -24.12 10.42 -17.51
CA ASN A 3 -24.10 10.49 -16.06
C ASN A 3 -24.46 9.15 -15.38
N LYS A 4 -25.29 8.33 -16.01
CA LYS A 4 -25.65 7.01 -15.46
C LYS A 4 -24.47 6.05 -15.51
N SER A 5 -23.71 6.02 -16.61
CA SER A 5 -22.55 5.15 -16.77
C SER A 5 -21.45 5.50 -15.78
N LEU A 6 -21.20 6.80 -15.57
CA LEU A 6 -20.20 7.27 -14.61
C LEU A 6 -20.60 6.95 -13.18
N ARG A 7 -21.86 7.10 -12.83
CA ARG A 7 -22.36 6.76 -11.49
C ARG A 7 -22.25 5.27 -11.21
N GLN A 8 -22.60 4.43 -12.20
CA GLN A 8 -22.48 2.98 -12.08
C GLN A 8 -21.01 2.56 -11.94
N ALA A 9 -20.11 3.17 -12.70
CA ALA A 9 -18.69 2.89 -12.61
C ALA A 9 -18.12 3.28 -11.23
N ARG A 10 -18.51 4.44 -10.71
CA ARG A 10 -18.10 4.89 -9.37
C ARG A 10 -18.63 3.98 -8.29
N LYS A 11 -19.88 3.57 -8.38
CA LYS A 11 -20.50 2.64 -7.43
C LYS A 11 -19.78 1.29 -7.45
N ALA A 12 -19.50 0.78 -8.65
CA ALA A 12 -18.77 -0.48 -8.79
C ALA A 12 -17.37 -0.41 -8.18
N LYS A 13 -16.66 0.68 -8.38
CA LYS A 13 -15.34 0.89 -7.78
C LYS A 13 -15.42 0.96 -6.27
N ASN A 14 -16.40 1.67 -5.73
CA ASN A 14 -16.59 1.77 -4.29
C ASN A 14 -16.96 0.42 -3.69
N ASP A 15 -17.82 -0.33 -4.34
CA ASP A 15 -18.22 -1.67 -3.88
C ASP A 15 -17.02 -2.62 -3.88
N GLU A 16 -16.19 -2.56 -4.92
CA GLU A 16 -14.96 -3.35 -5.00
C GLU A 16 -13.97 -2.97 -3.89
N PHE A 17 -13.80 -1.67 -3.66
CA PHE A 17 -12.92 -1.16 -2.60
C PHE A 17 -13.33 -1.72 -1.23
N TYR A 18 -14.61 -1.61 -0.88
CA TYR A 18 -15.09 -2.10 0.41
C TYR A 18 -15.03 -3.62 0.50
N THR A 19 -15.27 -4.33 -0.59
CA THR A 19 -15.14 -5.79 -0.64
C THR A 19 -13.71 -6.21 -0.37
N GLN A 20 -12.74 -5.54 -0.97
CA GLN A 20 -11.33 -5.84 -0.77
C GLN A 20 -10.91 -5.55 0.68
N LEU A 21 -11.34 -4.42 1.25
CA LEU A 21 -11.07 -4.11 2.65
C LEU A 21 -11.65 -5.17 3.59
N SER A 22 -12.86 -5.61 3.32
CA SER A 22 -13.52 -6.66 4.09
C SER A 22 -12.76 -7.99 4.01
N THR A 23 -12.28 -8.35 2.84
CA THR A 23 -11.49 -9.56 2.62
C THR A 23 -10.18 -9.50 3.42
N ILE A 24 -9.49 -8.36 3.37
CA ILE A 24 -8.26 -8.16 4.12
C ILE A 24 -8.53 -8.27 5.62
N GLU A 25 -9.59 -7.63 6.11
CA GLU A 25 -9.97 -7.70 7.53
C GLU A 25 -10.25 -9.13 7.97
N ASN A 26 -10.95 -9.91 7.16
CA ASN A 26 -11.26 -11.29 7.48
C ASN A 26 -10.00 -12.15 7.63
N GLU A 27 -8.98 -11.90 6.83
CA GLU A 27 -7.69 -12.59 6.95
C GLU A 27 -6.89 -12.07 8.14
N VAL A 28 -6.74 -10.77 8.24
CA VAL A 28 -5.89 -10.14 9.27
C VAL A 28 -6.39 -10.45 10.68
N ARG A 29 -7.70 -10.53 10.89
CA ARG A 29 -8.24 -10.77 12.23
C ARG A 29 -7.78 -12.08 12.85
N HIS A 30 -7.42 -13.08 12.03
CA HIS A 30 -6.90 -14.35 12.51
C HIS A 30 -5.48 -14.20 13.08
N TYR A 31 -4.76 -13.17 12.65
CA TYR A 31 -3.36 -12.95 13.01
C TYR A 31 -3.15 -11.68 13.83
N ARG A 32 -4.23 -11.04 14.28
CA ARG A 32 -4.17 -9.74 14.95
C ARG A 32 -3.16 -9.69 16.10
N LYS A 33 -3.08 -10.75 16.88
CA LYS A 33 -2.15 -10.84 18.01
C LYS A 33 -0.68 -10.75 17.57
N HIS A 34 -0.39 -11.18 16.36
CA HIS A 34 0.97 -11.23 15.86
C HIS A 34 1.47 -9.87 15.33
N PHE A 35 0.56 -8.93 15.12
CA PHE A 35 0.91 -7.61 14.58
C PHE A 35 1.37 -6.61 15.64
N LYS A 36 0.98 -6.81 16.90
CA LYS A 36 1.27 -5.84 17.95
C LYS A 36 2.77 -5.64 18.16
N GLY A 37 3.21 -4.38 18.05
CA GLY A 37 4.61 -4.00 18.22
C GLY A 37 5.52 -4.38 17.05
N LYS A 38 4.95 -4.77 15.92
CA LYS A 38 5.71 -5.29 14.78
C LYS A 38 5.84 -4.26 13.66
N THR A 39 6.91 -4.40 12.90
CA THR A 39 7.10 -3.68 11.64
C THR A 39 6.57 -4.55 10.52
N VAL A 40 5.59 -4.03 9.80
CA VAL A 40 4.95 -4.73 8.68
C VAL A 40 5.45 -4.15 7.38
N TYR A 41 5.85 -5.02 6.47
CA TYR A 41 6.28 -4.64 5.13
C TYR A 41 5.23 -5.12 4.13
N LEU A 42 4.69 -4.20 3.37
CA LEU A 42 3.72 -4.49 2.31
C LEU A 42 4.39 -4.40 0.95
N ASN A 43 4.40 -5.51 0.24
CA ASN A 43 4.68 -5.48 -1.18
C ASN A 43 3.35 -5.42 -1.92
N CYS A 44 3.03 -4.28 -2.43
CA CYS A 44 1.71 -4.00 -2.95
C CYS A 44 1.79 -3.15 -4.22
N ASP A 45 0.64 -2.78 -4.73
CA ASP A 45 0.54 -1.75 -5.75
C ASP A 45 1.01 -0.41 -5.18
N ASP A 46 1.06 0.61 -6.02
CA ASP A 46 1.42 1.96 -5.59
C ASP A 46 0.69 2.31 -4.28
N PRO A 47 1.43 2.68 -3.20
CA PRO A 47 0.80 2.99 -1.91
C PRO A 47 -0.28 4.07 -1.99
N ARG A 48 -0.22 4.95 -2.99
CA ARG A 48 -1.23 5.99 -3.19
C ARG A 48 -2.58 5.41 -3.60
N GLU A 49 -2.59 4.19 -4.18
CA GLU A 49 -3.80 3.53 -4.67
C GLU A 49 -4.08 2.19 -4.00
N SER A 50 -3.15 1.68 -3.22
CA SER A 50 -3.22 0.33 -2.65
C SER A 50 -4.26 0.23 -1.54
N ASN A 51 -5.18 -0.72 -1.69
CA ASN A 51 -6.14 -1.05 -0.63
C ASN A 51 -5.44 -1.71 0.56
N PHE A 52 -4.36 -2.45 0.32
CA PHE A 52 -3.53 -3.02 1.38
C PHE A 52 -2.94 -1.93 2.26
N PHE A 53 -2.30 -0.95 1.65
CA PHE A 53 -1.72 0.16 2.39
C PHE A 53 -2.81 0.94 3.13
N HIS A 54 -3.93 1.21 2.46
CA HIS A 54 -5.06 1.90 3.07
C HIS A 54 -5.55 1.16 4.32
N TYR A 55 -5.73 -0.15 4.22
CA TYR A 55 -6.18 -0.96 5.36
C TYR A 55 -5.21 -0.85 6.53
N PHE A 56 -3.93 -1.11 6.31
CA PHE A 56 -2.94 -1.14 7.38
C PHE A 56 -2.67 0.24 7.98
N SER A 57 -2.70 1.30 7.17
CA SER A 57 -2.52 2.65 7.70
C SER A 57 -3.71 3.09 8.55
N TYR A 58 -4.93 2.80 8.11
CA TYR A 58 -6.13 3.12 8.88
C TYR A 58 -6.25 2.32 10.17
N ASN A 59 -5.77 1.10 10.18
CA ASN A 59 -5.85 0.23 11.34
C ASN A 59 -4.53 0.16 12.12
N PHE A 60 -3.63 1.07 11.85
CA PHE A 60 -2.29 1.10 12.45
C PHE A 60 -2.35 1.01 13.98
N GLU A 61 -3.14 1.88 14.61
CA GLU A 61 -3.29 1.89 16.07
C GLU A 61 -4.00 0.64 16.58
N ARG A 62 -5.08 0.24 15.92
CA ARG A 62 -5.86 -0.92 16.34
C ARG A 62 -5.04 -2.20 16.31
N LEU A 63 -4.18 -2.34 15.31
CA LEU A 63 -3.27 -3.47 15.20
C LEU A 63 -2.05 -3.33 16.10
N GLY A 64 -1.81 -2.15 16.63
CA GLY A 64 -0.67 -1.88 17.49
C GLY A 64 0.67 -1.92 16.77
N LEU A 65 0.71 -1.55 15.50
CA LEU A 65 1.92 -1.61 14.68
C LEU A 65 3.00 -0.66 15.20
N LYS A 66 4.25 -1.07 15.07
CA LYS A 66 5.39 -0.21 15.33
C LYS A 66 5.71 0.66 14.12
N LYS A 67 5.67 0.07 12.93
CA LYS A 67 6.02 0.72 11.68
C LYS A 67 5.35 0.00 10.53
N LEU A 68 4.99 0.74 9.50
CA LEU A 68 4.44 0.21 8.27
C LEU A 68 5.30 0.69 7.10
N ILE A 69 5.85 -0.26 6.35
CA ILE A 69 6.62 0.02 5.15
C ILE A 69 5.82 -0.52 3.97
N ALA A 70 5.70 0.26 2.91
CA ALA A 70 5.04 -0.19 1.69
C ALA A 70 5.93 0.13 0.50
N SER A 71 6.07 -0.82 -0.40
CA SER A 71 6.83 -0.61 -1.61
C SER A 71 6.08 -1.13 -2.83
N CYS A 72 6.30 -0.46 -3.94
CA CYS A 72 5.75 -0.82 -5.23
C CYS A 72 6.89 -1.05 -6.21
N TYR A 73 6.90 -2.24 -6.75
CA TYR A 73 7.83 -2.61 -7.79
C TYR A 73 7.41 -1.99 -9.12
N LYS A 74 8.38 -1.46 -9.85
CA LYS A 74 8.08 -0.98 -11.20
C LYS A 74 7.92 -2.17 -12.12
N SER A 75 6.71 -2.39 -12.61
CA SER A 75 6.46 -3.43 -13.58
C SER A 75 7.24 -3.14 -14.87
N GLN A 76 7.98 -4.14 -15.33
CA GLN A 76 8.64 -4.08 -16.64
C GLN A 76 7.69 -4.39 -17.79
N ASP A 77 6.44 -4.71 -17.47
CA ASP A 77 5.42 -4.92 -18.48
C ASP A 77 5.15 -3.61 -19.21
N PHE A 78 5.81 -3.47 -20.33
CA PHE A 78 5.62 -2.36 -21.23
C PHE A 78 4.21 -2.45 -21.79
N ASN A 79 3.30 -1.76 -21.16
CA ASN A 79 2.02 -1.51 -21.77
C ASN A 79 2.21 -0.31 -22.68
N LEU A 80 2.01 -0.50 -23.97
CA LEU A 80 2.11 0.55 -24.99
C LEU A 80 1.24 1.77 -24.68
N PHE A 81 0.23 1.57 -23.83
CA PHE A 81 -0.67 2.64 -23.37
C PHE A 81 -0.16 3.42 -22.19
N SER A 82 0.94 2.99 -21.58
CA SER A 82 1.52 3.66 -20.40
C SER A 82 2.72 4.53 -20.75
N LEU A 83 2.76 5.07 -21.97
CA LEU A 83 3.80 6.01 -22.40
C LEU A 83 3.91 7.23 -21.48
N HIS A 84 2.84 7.55 -20.75
CA HIS A 84 2.84 8.63 -19.78
C HIS A 84 3.53 8.27 -18.47
N ASN A 85 3.76 6.98 -18.22
CA ASN A 85 4.35 6.48 -16.99
C ASN A 85 5.81 6.06 -17.13
N VAL A 86 6.45 6.44 -18.23
CA VAL A 86 7.85 6.11 -18.50
C VAL A 86 8.78 6.61 -17.40
N ASN A 87 8.34 7.63 -16.65
CA ASN A 87 9.09 8.23 -15.57
C ASN A 87 8.64 7.76 -14.18
N GLU A 88 7.64 6.88 -14.08
CA GLU A 88 7.24 6.34 -12.78
C GLU A 88 8.29 5.33 -12.32
N LYS A 89 9.07 5.75 -11.34
CA LYS A 89 10.02 4.89 -10.69
C LYS A 89 9.32 4.06 -9.63
N ALA A 90 9.90 2.94 -9.27
CA ALA A 90 9.49 2.19 -8.09
C ALA A 90 9.51 3.11 -6.88
N VAL A 91 8.52 2.98 -6.01
CA VAL A 91 8.33 3.87 -4.86
C VAL A 91 8.20 3.08 -3.57
N TRP A 92 8.53 3.73 -2.46
CA TRP A 92 8.32 3.17 -1.13
C TRP A 92 7.97 4.29 -0.17
N LEU A 93 7.32 3.91 0.91
CA LEU A 93 7.05 4.84 2.00
C LEU A 93 7.13 4.15 3.35
N GLU A 94 7.24 4.93 4.38
CA GLU A 94 7.35 4.49 5.75
C GLU A 94 6.39 5.31 6.60
N TYR A 95 5.55 4.61 7.37
CA TYR A 95 4.55 5.25 8.22
C TYR A 95 4.72 4.75 9.66
N THR A 96 4.77 5.69 10.59
CA THR A 96 4.98 5.39 12.02
C THR A 96 3.79 5.76 12.89
N GLY A 97 2.62 5.93 12.29
CA GLY A 97 1.37 6.16 13.03
C GLY A 97 1.04 7.61 13.31
N GLU A 98 1.78 8.53 12.74
CA GLU A 98 1.54 9.97 12.92
C GLU A 98 0.19 10.37 12.34
N LYS A 99 -0.54 11.23 13.05
CA LYS A 99 -1.83 11.72 12.58
C LYS A 99 -1.77 13.20 12.27
N ASP A 100 -2.48 13.59 11.23
CA ASP A 100 -2.65 14.98 10.83
C ASP A 100 -4.04 15.42 11.25
N GLY A 101 -4.12 16.27 12.30
CA GLY A 101 -5.39 16.74 12.82
C GLY A 101 -6.33 15.62 13.28
N GLY A 102 -5.78 14.53 13.81
CA GLY A 102 -6.55 13.38 14.26
C GLY A 102 -6.93 12.41 13.14
N ARG A 103 -6.51 12.66 11.92
CA ARG A 103 -6.79 11.82 10.75
C ARG A 103 -5.54 11.08 10.30
N VAL A 104 -5.75 9.89 9.75
CA VAL A 104 -4.67 9.16 9.09
C VAL A 104 -4.29 9.92 7.81
N PRO A 105 -3.02 10.31 7.64
CA PRO A 105 -2.61 11.04 6.45
C PRO A 105 -2.65 10.16 5.20
N THR A 106 -2.77 10.79 4.05
CA THR A 106 -2.67 10.10 2.76
C THR A 106 -1.22 9.69 2.50
N ALA A 107 -1.02 8.77 1.55
CA ALA A 107 0.33 8.36 1.17
C ALA A 107 1.17 9.56 0.72
N GLU A 108 0.57 10.49 -0.04
CA GLU A 108 1.26 11.70 -0.48
C GLU A 108 1.68 12.57 0.71
N ALA A 109 0.83 12.70 1.72
CA ALA A 109 1.12 13.49 2.91
C ALA A 109 2.20 12.84 3.78
N ILE A 110 2.24 11.51 3.86
CA ILE A 110 3.28 10.77 4.54
C ILE A 110 4.63 10.99 3.85
N GLY A 111 4.63 11.01 2.54
CA GLY A 111 5.81 11.20 1.72
C GLY A 111 6.24 9.92 1.03
N VAL A 112 6.12 9.92 -0.28
CA VAL A 112 6.53 8.79 -1.11
C VAL A 112 7.97 9.00 -1.56
N ASN A 113 8.80 7.99 -1.35
CA ASN A 113 10.20 8.00 -1.75
C ASN A 113 10.37 7.20 -3.04
N HIS A 114 11.39 7.54 -3.80
CA HIS A 114 11.69 6.82 -5.03
C HIS A 114 12.91 5.94 -4.82
N PHE A 115 12.85 4.71 -5.33
CA PHE A 115 14.05 3.87 -5.42
C PHE A 115 14.97 4.43 -6.48
N LYS A 116 16.25 4.20 -6.31
CA LYS A 116 17.25 4.51 -7.36
C LYS A 116 17.11 3.54 -8.52
N GLY A 117 16.75 2.28 -8.22
CA GLY A 117 16.50 1.24 -9.19
C GLY A 117 15.01 0.99 -9.43
N ASP A 118 14.67 -0.22 -9.82
CA ASP A 118 13.32 -0.65 -10.17
C ASP A 118 12.49 -1.17 -8.98
N GLY A 119 13.08 -1.22 -7.79
CA GLY A 119 12.40 -1.74 -6.60
C GLY A 119 12.34 -3.26 -6.53
N ASP A 120 13.11 -3.96 -7.33
CA ASP A 120 13.18 -5.43 -7.29
C ASP A 120 13.55 -5.88 -5.87
N PHE A 121 12.89 -6.91 -5.38
CA PHE A 121 13.14 -7.49 -4.05
C PHE A 121 14.59 -7.90 -3.83
N ARG A 122 15.31 -8.21 -4.90
CA ARG A 122 16.70 -8.64 -4.83
C ARG A 122 17.68 -7.48 -4.82
N SER A 123 17.19 -6.25 -5.03
CA SER A 123 18.05 -5.07 -4.97
C SER A 123 18.51 -4.78 -3.53
N GLU A 124 19.65 -4.16 -3.38
CA GLU A 124 20.17 -3.78 -2.07
C GLU A 124 19.21 -2.84 -1.34
N GLU A 125 18.59 -1.91 -2.07
CA GLU A 125 17.63 -0.97 -1.50
C GLU A 125 16.43 -1.70 -0.89
N SER A 126 15.86 -2.67 -1.61
CA SER A 126 14.73 -3.46 -1.14
C SER A 126 15.12 -4.35 0.03
N ILE A 127 16.29 -4.95 -0.01
CA ILE A 127 16.82 -5.79 1.07
C ILE A 127 16.98 -4.98 2.35
N GLU A 128 17.48 -3.76 2.27
CA GLU A 128 17.60 -2.89 3.44
C GLU A 128 16.24 -2.56 4.07
N LEU A 129 15.22 -2.37 3.26
CA LEU A 129 13.86 -2.18 3.77
C LEU A 129 13.30 -3.46 4.38
N LEU A 130 13.52 -4.59 3.71
CA LEU A 130 13.04 -5.90 4.17
C LEU A 130 13.66 -6.32 5.50
N LYS A 131 14.92 -5.97 5.74
CA LYS A 131 15.60 -6.27 7.00
C LYS A 131 14.92 -5.65 8.21
N GLN A 132 14.17 -4.58 8.02
CA GLN A 132 13.44 -3.92 9.10
C GLN A 132 12.13 -4.63 9.44
N ALA A 133 11.66 -5.51 8.57
CA ALA A 133 10.34 -6.11 8.68
C ALA A 133 10.33 -7.31 9.62
N ASP A 134 9.32 -7.37 10.47
CA ASP A 134 8.97 -8.57 11.23
C ASP A 134 7.98 -9.42 10.47
N ILE A 135 7.10 -8.80 9.70
CA ILE A 135 6.05 -9.46 8.94
C ILE A 135 6.05 -8.86 7.52
N VAL A 136 5.99 -9.74 6.53
CA VAL A 136 5.88 -9.34 5.13
C VAL A 136 4.53 -9.81 4.60
N CYS A 137 3.76 -8.87 4.06
CA CYS A 137 2.49 -9.16 3.41
C CYS A 137 2.62 -8.87 1.92
N THR A 138 2.26 -9.82 1.11
CA THR A 138 2.29 -9.67 -0.34
C THR A 138 0.87 -9.72 -0.89
N ASN A 139 0.60 -8.89 -1.86
CA ASN A 139 -0.64 -8.95 -2.63
C ASN A 139 -0.38 -9.89 -3.81
N PRO A 140 -1.08 -11.03 -3.86
CA PRO A 140 -0.90 -11.99 -4.95
C PRO A 140 -1.37 -11.46 -6.31
#